data_b4b811d88817849223c90e843609834f
#
_entry.id   b4b811d88817849223c90e843609834f
#
_cell.length_a   1.000
_cell.length_b   1.000
_cell.length_c   1.000
_cell.angle_alpha   90.00
_cell.angle_beta   90.00
_cell.angle_gamma   90.00
#
_symmetry.space_group_name_H-M   'P 1'
#
loop_
_entity.id
_entity.type
_entity.pdbx_description
1 polymer ?
#
loop_
_entity_poly.entity_id
_entity_poly.type
_entity_poly.pdbx_seq_one_letter_code
_entity_poly.pdbx_strand_id
1 'polypeptide(L)'
;MKKIINEPTQVVDEMLQGLSFMHDDLVQRLDGFDVIVRKVEKTGKVGLISGGGSGHEPSHAGFVGDGMLSAAICGAVFTSPTPDQILEAIKAADEGAGVFMVIKNYSGDIMNFEIAQELAEMEGIDVALSLIHI
;
A
#
# COMPACT_ATOMS: atom_id res chain seq x y z
N MET A 1 -17.09 12.62 21.23
CA MET A 1 -17.75 11.35 20.83
C MET A 1 -16.89 10.20 21.31
N LYS A 2 -17.48 9.18 21.94
CA LYS A 2 -16.75 7.97 22.37
C LYS A 2 -16.49 7.09 21.16
N LYS A 3 -15.25 6.63 20.99
CA LYS A 3 -14.83 5.74 19.91
C LYS A 3 -14.32 4.42 20.50
N ILE A 4 -14.42 3.34 19.72
CA ILE A 4 -13.87 2.03 20.08
C ILE A 4 -12.45 1.96 19.52
N ILE A 5 -11.53 2.63 20.19
CA ILE A 5 -10.09 2.63 19.92
C ILE A 5 -9.33 2.57 21.23
N ASN A 6 -8.10 2.08 21.19
CA ASN A 6 -7.18 2.15 22.34
C ASN A 6 -6.48 3.51 22.31
N GLU A 7 -5.25 3.57 21.82
CA GLU A 7 -4.52 4.81 21.67
C GLU A 7 -4.68 5.39 20.27
N PRO A 8 -4.99 6.69 20.09
CA PRO A 8 -5.19 7.30 18.78
C PRO A 8 -4.01 7.13 17.82
N THR A 9 -2.79 7.10 18.34
CA THR A 9 -1.56 6.92 17.55
C THR A 9 -1.36 5.48 17.08
N GLN A 10 -2.10 4.51 17.62
CA GLN A 10 -1.98 3.08 17.31
C GLN A 10 -3.10 2.58 16.37
N VAL A 11 -4.02 3.45 15.97
CA VAL A 11 -5.20 3.05 15.19
C VAL A 11 -4.85 2.31 13.92
N VAL A 12 -3.89 2.82 13.14
CA VAL A 12 -3.48 2.18 11.87
C VAL A 12 -2.75 0.88 12.14
N ASP A 13 -1.81 0.87 13.09
CA ASP A 13 -1.07 -0.33 13.47
C ASP A 13 -1.99 -1.46 13.91
N GLU A 14 -2.90 -1.18 14.83
CA GLU A 14 -3.88 -2.17 15.34
C GLU A 14 -4.85 -2.65 14.25
N MET A 15 -5.29 -1.74 13.37
CA MET A 15 -6.13 -2.09 12.22
C MET A 15 -5.42 -3.06 11.28
N LEU A 16 -4.16 -2.80 10.94
CA LEU A 16 -3.37 -3.66 10.04
C LEU A 16 -3.03 -5.00 10.69
N GLN A 17 -2.78 -5.03 11.99
CA GLN A 17 -2.63 -6.28 12.75
C GLN A 17 -3.92 -7.12 12.69
N GLY A 18 -5.06 -6.51 12.93
CA GLY A 18 -6.37 -7.17 12.87
C GLY A 18 -6.67 -7.72 11.49
N LEU A 19 -6.40 -6.95 10.43
CA LEU A 19 -6.60 -7.37 9.05
C LEU A 19 -5.69 -8.55 8.69
N SER A 20 -4.41 -8.47 9.02
CA SER A 20 -3.45 -9.53 8.77
C SER A 20 -3.78 -10.81 9.54
N PHE A 21 -4.28 -10.68 10.77
CA PHE A 21 -4.70 -11.81 11.57
C PHE A 21 -5.97 -12.47 11.02
N MET A 22 -6.93 -11.66 10.59
CA MET A 22 -8.22 -12.16 10.06
C MET A 22 -8.07 -12.88 8.72
N HIS A 23 -7.10 -12.48 7.91
CA HIS A 23 -6.87 -12.96 6.53
C HIS A 23 -5.44 -13.46 6.34
N ASP A 24 -4.90 -14.17 7.31
CA ASP A 24 -3.50 -14.63 7.31
C ASP A 24 -3.21 -15.66 6.20
N ASP A 25 -4.24 -16.26 5.64
CA ASP A 25 -4.17 -17.13 4.46
C ASP A 25 -3.99 -16.37 3.14
N LEU A 26 -4.39 -15.11 3.08
CA LEU A 26 -4.42 -14.28 1.86
C LEU A 26 -3.38 -13.17 1.83
N VAL A 27 -3.16 -12.55 2.98
CA VAL A 27 -2.34 -11.34 3.08
C VAL A 27 -1.39 -11.40 4.28
N GLN A 28 -0.36 -10.56 4.22
CA GLN A 28 0.54 -10.31 5.35
C GLN A 28 0.90 -8.84 5.40
N ARG A 29 1.23 -8.35 6.58
CA ARG A 29 1.85 -7.04 6.74
C ARG A 29 3.35 -7.16 6.46
N LEU A 30 3.89 -6.21 5.73
CA LEU A 30 5.32 -6.09 5.50
C LEU A 30 6.00 -5.67 6.82
N ASP A 31 7.06 -6.40 7.20
CA ASP A 31 7.73 -6.16 8.49
C ASP A 31 8.31 -4.75 8.58
N GLY A 32 7.95 -4.04 9.63
CA GLY A 32 8.38 -2.66 9.90
C GLY A 32 7.67 -1.56 9.09
N PHE A 33 6.67 -1.91 8.26
CA PHE A 33 5.95 -0.95 7.41
C PHE A 33 4.43 -1.09 7.52
N ASP A 34 3.72 0.01 7.23
CA ASP A 34 2.25 0.02 7.15
C ASP A 34 1.79 -0.36 5.73
N VAL A 35 2.24 -1.52 5.29
CA VAL A 35 1.99 -2.08 3.97
C VAL A 35 1.41 -3.47 4.10
N ILE A 36 0.28 -3.71 3.43
CA ILE A 36 -0.30 -5.05 3.29
C ILE A 36 0.08 -5.61 1.93
N VAL A 37 0.59 -6.82 1.90
CA VAL A 37 0.97 -7.53 0.67
C VAL A 37 0.23 -8.86 0.57
N ARG A 38 -0.08 -9.28 -0.65
CA ARG A 38 -0.73 -10.56 -0.89
C ARG A 38 0.25 -11.73 -0.70
N LYS A 39 -0.27 -12.85 -0.19
CA LYS A 39 0.45 -14.12 -0.06
C LYS A 39 0.15 -15.02 -1.26
N VAL A 40 0.80 -14.77 -2.37
CA VAL A 40 0.72 -15.64 -3.56
C VAL A 40 2.11 -15.85 -4.14
N GLU A 41 2.28 -16.96 -4.86
CA GLU A 41 3.52 -17.17 -5.60
C GLU A 41 3.71 -16.09 -6.66
N LYS A 42 4.91 -15.57 -6.77
CA LYS A 42 5.29 -14.64 -7.81
C LYS A 42 5.36 -15.37 -9.15
N THR A 43 4.67 -14.85 -10.16
CA THR A 43 4.55 -15.48 -11.47
C THR A 43 5.11 -14.64 -12.61
N GLY A 44 5.83 -13.55 -12.27
CA GLY A 44 6.41 -12.62 -13.24
C GLY A 44 5.40 -11.65 -13.83
N LYS A 45 4.31 -11.37 -13.11
CA LYS A 45 3.30 -10.38 -13.51
C LYS A 45 3.71 -8.98 -13.08
N VAL A 46 3.13 -7.99 -13.73
CA VAL A 46 3.19 -6.60 -13.27
C VAL A 46 2.51 -6.51 -11.92
N GLY A 47 3.23 -5.96 -10.93
CA GLY A 47 2.66 -5.69 -9.61
C GLY A 47 1.66 -4.54 -9.68
N LEU A 48 0.50 -4.69 -9.06
CA LEU A 48 -0.52 -3.64 -8.99
C LEU A 48 -0.60 -3.14 -7.54
N ILE A 49 -0.31 -1.86 -7.32
CA ILE A 49 -0.39 -1.27 -5.98
C ILE A 49 -1.22 0.00 -5.93
N SER A 50 -1.74 0.28 -4.77
CA SER A 50 -2.43 1.51 -4.46
C SER A 50 -2.21 1.88 -2.99
N GLY A 51 -2.57 3.08 -2.60
CA GLY A 51 -2.42 3.52 -1.22
C GLY A 51 -2.90 4.94 -1.01
N GLY A 52 -2.72 5.40 0.20
CA GLY A 52 -3.13 6.72 0.65
C GLY A 52 -3.32 6.75 2.15
N GLY A 53 -3.85 7.85 2.66
CA GLY A 53 -4.18 7.98 4.08
C GLY A 53 -5.23 6.95 4.50
N SER A 54 -5.10 6.42 5.70
CA SER A 54 -6.11 5.56 6.33
C SER A 54 -7.35 6.36 6.71
N GLY A 55 -8.51 5.71 6.78
CA GLY A 55 -9.81 6.32 7.05
C GLY A 55 -10.81 6.17 5.92
N HIS A 56 -10.42 5.54 4.83
CA HIS A 56 -11.25 5.26 3.65
C HIS A 56 -11.60 3.77 3.52
N GLU A 57 -11.42 2.99 4.58
CA GLU A 57 -11.60 1.53 4.53
C GLU A 57 -12.96 1.14 3.91
N PRO A 58 -12.95 0.09 3.08
CA PRO A 58 -11.89 -0.93 2.88
C PRO A 58 -10.71 -0.50 1.98
N SER A 59 -10.72 0.71 1.41
CA SER A 59 -9.60 1.20 0.59
C SER A 59 -8.37 1.48 1.47
N HIS A 60 -7.18 0.98 1.15
CA HIS A 60 -6.87 0.15 -0.02
C HIS A 60 -6.51 -1.28 0.41
N ALA A 61 -6.21 -1.48 1.70
CA ALA A 61 -5.76 -2.78 2.24
C ALA A 61 -6.78 -3.91 2.00
N GLY A 62 -8.08 -3.59 2.06
CA GLY A 62 -9.15 -4.56 1.80
C GLY A 62 -9.25 -5.02 0.34
N PHE A 63 -8.46 -4.42 -0.57
CA PHE A 63 -8.40 -4.81 -1.99
C PHE A 63 -7.18 -5.64 -2.34
N VAL A 64 -6.35 -5.99 -1.35
CA VAL A 64 -5.18 -6.84 -1.56
C VAL A 64 -5.61 -8.30 -1.62
N GLY A 65 -5.22 -9.00 -2.67
CA GLY A 65 -5.55 -10.40 -2.87
C GLY A 65 -5.30 -10.88 -4.28
N ASP A 66 -5.63 -12.15 -4.54
CA ASP A 66 -5.48 -12.71 -5.87
C ASP A 66 -6.45 -12.06 -6.87
N GLY A 67 -5.94 -11.68 -8.04
CA GLY A 67 -6.69 -10.95 -9.08
C GLY A 67 -6.97 -9.47 -8.75
N MET A 68 -6.46 -8.95 -7.63
CA MET A 68 -6.60 -7.57 -7.17
C MET A 68 -5.23 -6.94 -6.89
N LEU A 69 -5.12 -6.07 -5.88
CA LEU A 69 -3.85 -5.42 -5.54
C LEU A 69 -2.80 -6.44 -5.07
N SER A 70 -1.57 -6.25 -5.50
CA SER A 70 -0.39 -6.95 -4.98
C SER A 70 0.02 -6.41 -3.61
N ALA A 71 -0.10 -5.10 -3.43
CA ALA A 71 0.15 -4.44 -2.14
C ALA A 71 -0.70 -3.18 -2.00
N ALA A 72 -0.94 -2.79 -0.75
CA ALA A 72 -1.56 -1.53 -0.39
C ALA A 72 -0.75 -0.82 0.70
N ILE A 73 -0.53 0.47 0.52
CA ILE A 73 0.22 1.32 1.46
C ILE A 73 -0.78 2.14 2.27
N CYS A 74 -0.70 2.01 3.59
CA CYS A 74 -1.61 2.66 4.53
C CYS A 74 -0.87 3.79 5.25
N GLY A 75 -1.15 5.02 4.84
CA GLY A 75 -0.66 6.20 5.56
C GLY A 75 -1.35 6.37 6.91
N ALA A 76 -0.88 7.31 7.71
CA ALA A 76 -1.57 7.72 8.93
C ALA A 76 -3.01 8.19 8.60
N VAL A 77 -3.85 8.34 9.61
CA VAL A 77 -5.26 8.72 9.40
C VAL A 77 -5.34 10.02 8.59
N PHE A 78 -5.98 9.96 7.42
CA PHE A 78 -6.12 11.06 6.44
C PHE A 78 -4.80 11.76 6.05
N THR A 79 -3.69 11.03 6.10
CA THR A 79 -2.36 11.54 5.74
C THR A 79 -1.70 10.60 4.73
N SER A 80 -1.20 11.15 3.65
CA SER A 80 -0.50 10.36 2.62
C SER A 80 0.68 9.58 3.21
N PRO A 81 0.92 8.35 2.76
CA PRO A 81 2.09 7.57 3.18
C PRO A 81 3.39 8.24 2.74
N THR A 82 4.47 7.92 3.42
CA THR A 82 5.79 8.45 3.10
C THR A 82 6.43 7.73 1.91
N PRO A 83 7.33 8.38 1.14
CA PRO A 83 7.95 7.76 -0.03
C PRO A 83 8.71 6.46 0.26
N ASP A 84 9.33 6.34 1.43
CA ASP A 84 10.02 5.13 1.86
C ASP A 84 9.07 3.95 2.05
N GLN A 85 7.90 4.16 2.64
CA GLN A 85 6.86 3.12 2.74
C GLN A 85 6.36 2.68 1.36
N ILE A 86 6.16 3.63 0.46
CA ILE A 86 5.72 3.34 -0.91
C ILE A 86 6.80 2.56 -1.66
N LEU A 87 8.06 2.93 -1.51
CA LEU A 87 9.19 2.24 -2.14
C LEU A 87 9.27 0.77 -1.69
N GLU A 88 9.10 0.50 -0.40
CA GLU A 88 9.12 -0.88 0.11
C GLU A 88 7.92 -1.70 -0.41
N ALA A 89 6.76 -1.06 -0.59
CA ALA A 89 5.62 -1.71 -1.24
C ALA A 89 5.88 -2.02 -2.72
N ILE A 90 6.54 -1.11 -3.45
CA ILE A 90 6.96 -1.35 -4.85
C ILE A 90 7.89 -2.56 -4.91
N LYS A 91 8.92 -2.60 -4.07
CA LYS A 91 9.86 -3.74 -3.99
C LYS A 91 9.16 -5.06 -3.67
N ALA A 92 8.22 -5.04 -2.74
CA ALA A 92 7.47 -6.23 -2.36
C ALA A 92 6.54 -6.72 -3.47
N ALA A 93 5.98 -5.80 -4.25
CA ALA A 93 5.04 -6.11 -5.34
C ALA A 93 5.73 -6.49 -6.65
N ASP A 94 6.98 -6.06 -6.86
CA ASP A 94 7.71 -6.35 -8.09
C ASP A 94 8.01 -7.84 -8.22
N GLU A 95 7.65 -8.38 -9.38
CA GLU A 95 7.91 -9.77 -9.77
C GLU A 95 8.90 -9.85 -10.96
N GLY A 96 9.60 -8.74 -11.23
CA GLY A 96 10.51 -8.62 -12.36
C GLY A 96 9.89 -8.06 -13.65
N ALA A 97 8.60 -7.76 -13.65
CA ALA A 97 7.88 -7.16 -14.78
C ALA A 97 7.46 -5.71 -14.50
N GLY A 98 7.94 -5.13 -13.40
CA GLY A 98 7.61 -3.79 -12.98
C GLY A 98 6.33 -3.68 -12.18
N VAL A 99 5.99 -2.45 -11.78
CA VAL A 99 4.86 -2.14 -10.91
C VAL A 99 4.00 -1.04 -11.50
N PHE A 100 2.70 -1.23 -11.46
CA PHE A 100 1.72 -0.22 -11.84
C PHE A 100 1.03 0.33 -10.59
N MET A 101 1.10 1.64 -10.39
CA MET A 101 0.49 2.33 -9.26
C MET A 101 -0.78 3.05 -9.70
N VAL A 102 -1.88 2.81 -8.99
CA VAL A 102 -3.12 3.56 -9.16
C VAL A 102 -3.35 4.37 -7.90
N ILE A 103 -3.27 5.69 -7.99
CA ILE A 103 -3.35 6.58 -6.83
C ILE A 103 -4.47 7.61 -6.96
N LYS A 104 -4.95 8.08 -5.83
CA LYS A 104 -5.95 9.14 -5.78
C LYS A 104 -5.32 10.49 -6.15
N ASN A 105 -6.12 11.35 -6.80
CA ASN A 105 -5.70 12.68 -7.22
C ASN A 105 -5.66 13.69 -6.05
N TYR A 106 -4.85 13.40 -5.02
CA TYR A 106 -4.55 14.31 -3.92
C TYR A 106 -3.09 14.74 -4.00
N SER A 107 -2.80 16.01 -3.74
CA SER A 107 -1.47 16.59 -3.92
C SER A 107 -0.38 15.87 -3.11
N GLY A 108 -0.69 15.47 -1.87
CA GLY A 108 0.25 14.71 -1.04
C GLY A 108 0.52 13.31 -1.57
N ASP A 109 -0.51 12.61 -2.02
CA ASP A 109 -0.37 11.29 -2.63
C ASP A 109 0.47 11.39 -3.92
N ILE A 110 0.13 12.31 -4.82
CA ILE A 110 0.87 12.51 -6.08
C ILE A 110 2.36 12.73 -5.79
N MET A 111 2.67 13.70 -4.95
CA MET A 111 4.06 14.04 -4.63
C MET A 111 4.84 12.86 -4.06
N ASN A 112 4.29 12.17 -3.07
CA ASN A 112 4.99 11.09 -2.37
C ASN A 112 5.13 9.84 -3.26
N PHE A 113 4.12 9.51 -4.06
CA PHE A 113 4.19 8.38 -5.00
C PHE A 113 5.12 8.66 -6.18
N GLU A 114 5.18 9.89 -6.69
CA GLU A 114 6.15 10.27 -7.71
C GLU A 114 7.60 10.19 -7.20
N ILE A 115 7.87 10.67 -5.99
CA ILE A 115 9.19 10.51 -5.35
C ILE A 115 9.55 9.02 -5.23
N ALA A 116 8.63 8.18 -4.78
CA ALA A 116 8.88 6.75 -4.65
C ALA A 116 9.09 6.07 -6.01
N GLN A 117 8.40 6.52 -7.06
CA GLN A 117 8.63 6.07 -8.43
C GLN A 117 10.07 6.35 -8.86
N GLU A 118 10.54 7.58 -8.70
CA GLU A 118 11.92 7.95 -9.04
C GLU A 118 12.95 7.11 -8.28
N LEU A 119 12.73 6.89 -6.99
CA LEU A 119 13.60 6.06 -6.16
C LEU A 119 13.63 4.60 -6.64
N ALA A 120 12.48 4.03 -6.99
CA ALA A 120 12.38 2.67 -7.51
C ALA A 120 13.06 2.51 -8.87
N GLU A 121 12.90 3.48 -9.76
CA GLU A 121 13.58 3.51 -11.07
C GLU A 121 15.11 3.56 -10.90
N MET A 122 15.62 4.30 -9.93
CA MET A 122 17.06 4.30 -9.60
C MET A 122 17.56 2.94 -9.09
N GLU A 123 16.68 2.12 -8.54
CA GLU A 123 16.98 0.74 -8.12
C GLU A 123 16.72 -0.29 -9.25
N GLY A 124 16.33 0.15 -10.43
CA GLY A 124 16.12 -0.69 -11.62
C GLY A 124 14.74 -1.35 -11.69
N ILE A 125 13.75 -0.83 -10.99
CA ILE A 125 12.36 -1.31 -11.05
C ILE A 125 11.57 -0.35 -11.95
N ASP A 126 10.99 -0.87 -13.04
CA ASP A 126 10.08 -0.11 -13.89
C ASP A 126 8.78 0.18 -13.17
N VAL A 127 8.41 1.45 -13.10
CA VAL A 127 7.19 1.87 -12.40
C VAL A 127 6.36 2.80 -13.29
N ALA A 128 5.08 2.49 -13.42
CA ALA A 128 4.11 3.36 -14.06
C ALA A 128 3.06 3.82 -13.05
N LEU A 129 2.58 5.06 -13.19
CA LEU A 129 1.63 5.67 -12.29
C LEU A 129 0.42 6.20 -13.05
N SER A 130 -0.78 5.98 -12.51
CA SER A 130 -2.03 6.52 -13.00
C SER A 130 -2.84 7.16 -11.87
N LEU A 131 -3.51 8.28 -12.19
CA LEU A 131 -4.35 9.01 -11.24
C LEU A 131 -5.80 8.57 -11.34
N ILE A 132 -6.44 8.37 -10.19
CA ILE A 132 -7.89 8.21 -10.05
C ILE A 132 -8.50 9.54 -9.60
N HIS A 133 -9.47 10.04 -10.36
CA HIS A 133 -10.29 11.18 -10.00
C HIS A 133 -11.59 10.68 -9.34
N ILE A 134 -11.73 10.97 -8.07
CA ILE A 134 -12.89 10.61 -7.26
C ILE A 134 -13.53 11.85 -6.61
#